data_4b2ea2b4f429be70e2bd8223678aee08
#
_entry.id   4b2ea2b4f429be70e2bd8223678aee08
#
_cell.length_a   1.000
_cell.length_b   1.000
_cell.length_c   1.000
_cell.angle_alpha   90.00
_cell.angle_beta   90.00
_cell.angle_gamma   90.00
#
_symmetry.space_group_name_H-M   'P 1'
#
loop_
_entity.id
_entity.type
_entity.pdbx_description
1 polymer ?
#
loop_
_entity_poly.entity_id
_entity_poly.type
_entity_poly.pdbx_seq_one_letter_code
_entity_poly.pdbx_strand_id
1 'polypeptide(L)'
;MRFSICVAISFFVVGCAQQPTTQGPTPPQPVKCPGLTSPDQQLRACVLSVGRHPNPPFNESRVEIRDMKGTVLATKDFKSPDGEHGRNVQKMEWSPDSQFFVFSTASSGGHSPWHWQTYFYDRKRKTFKEVDDFTGPVIKRKFKLTAPDWIEVQVQGTASDPGDINTGHSVKRRLSTLH
;
A
#
# COMPACT_ATOMS: atom_id res chain seq x y z
N MET A 1 -44.42 -11.16 -85.53
CA MET A 1 -44.73 -11.47 -84.15
C MET A 1 -43.40 -11.79 -83.43
N ARG A 2 -42.90 -10.91 -82.61
CA ARG A 2 -41.68 -11.11 -81.76
C ARG A 2 -42.10 -11.15 -80.31
N PHE A 3 -41.96 -12.29 -79.66
CA PHE A 3 -42.19 -12.45 -78.22
C PHE A 3 -40.90 -12.10 -77.49
N SER A 4 -40.99 -11.09 -76.64
CA SER A 4 -39.94 -10.72 -75.67
C SER A 4 -40.20 -11.46 -74.37
N ILE A 5 -39.27 -12.26 -73.93
CA ILE A 5 -39.31 -12.95 -72.64
C ILE A 5 -38.52 -12.07 -71.63
N CYS A 6 -39.22 -11.51 -70.63
CA CYS A 6 -38.59 -10.85 -69.51
C CYS A 6 -38.21 -11.89 -68.46
N VAL A 7 -36.91 -12.05 -68.19
CA VAL A 7 -36.38 -12.86 -67.13
C VAL A 7 -36.22 -11.96 -65.90
N ALA A 8 -36.97 -12.21 -64.84
CA ALA A 8 -36.84 -11.53 -63.54
C ALA A 8 -35.78 -12.24 -62.70
N ILE A 9 -34.69 -11.56 -62.43
CA ILE A 9 -33.64 -12.06 -61.52
C ILE A 9 -33.97 -11.56 -60.12
N SER A 10 -34.34 -12.47 -59.21
CA SER A 10 -34.54 -12.19 -57.79
C SER A 10 -33.20 -12.26 -57.07
N PHE A 11 -32.74 -11.13 -56.55
CA PHE A 11 -31.59 -11.09 -55.67
C PHE A 11 -32.02 -11.47 -54.25
N PHE A 12 -31.56 -12.62 -53.73
CA PHE A 12 -31.62 -12.96 -52.34
C PHE A 12 -30.49 -12.24 -51.58
N VAL A 13 -30.84 -11.27 -50.76
CA VAL A 13 -29.92 -10.65 -49.80
C VAL A 13 -29.84 -11.55 -48.56
N VAL A 14 -28.75 -12.31 -48.49
CA VAL A 14 -28.40 -13.08 -47.26
C VAL A 14 -27.89 -12.09 -46.22
N GLY A 15 -28.75 -11.71 -45.30
CA GLY A 15 -28.37 -10.90 -44.12
C GLY A 15 -27.53 -11.78 -43.18
N CYS A 16 -26.22 -11.51 -43.07
CA CYS A 16 -25.39 -12.05 -41.99
C CYS A 16 -25.82 -11.40 -40.68
N ALA A 17 -26.56 -12.13 -39.85
CA ALA A 17 -26.81 -11.75 -38.46
C ALA A 17 -25.48 -11.87 -37.69
N GLN A 18 -24.89 -10.73 -37.31
CA GLN A 18 -23.76 -10.69 -36.39
C GLN A 18 -24.26 -11.11 -35.00
N GLN A 19 -23.81 -12.27 -34.56
CA GLN A 19 -24.01 -12.70 -33.16
C GLN A 19 -23.29 -11.73 -32.23
N PRO A 20 -23.96 -11.23 -31.18
CA PRO A 20 -23.28 -10.45 -30.15
C PRO A 20 -22.24 -11.34 -29.44
N THR A 21 -20.97 -11.05 -29.64
CA THR A 21 -19.87 -11.64 -28.87
C THR A 21 -20.02 -11.21 -27.43
N THR A 22 -20.53 -12.08 -26.57
CA THR A 22 -20.47 -11.95 -25.13
C THR A 22 -18.99 -11.98 -24.74
N GLN A 23 -18.40 -10.81 -24.57
CA GLN A 23 -17.07 -10.70 -23.95
C GLN A 23 -17.21 -11.24 -22.52
N GLY A 24 -16.60 -12.38 -22.26
CA GLY A 24 -16.46 -12.89 -20.92
C GLY A 24 -15.77 -11.87 -20.02
N PRO A 25 -15.96 -11.93 -18.68
CA PRO A 25 -15.36 -10.97 -17.76
C PRO A 25 -13.85 -10.93 -18.02
N THR A 26 -13.35 -9.75 -18.36
CA THR A 26 -11.91 -9.50 -18.54
C THR A 26 -11.20 -9.93 -17.28
N PRO A 27 -10.16 -10.77 -17.33
CA PRO A 27 -9.39 -11.13 -16.14
C PRO A 27 -8.92 -9.87 -15.43
N PRO A 28 -9.01 -9.80 -14.11
CA PRO A 28 -8.58 -8.61 -13.37
C PRO A 28 -7.12 -8.31 -13.72
N GLN A 29 -6.89 -7.15 -14.30
CA GLN A 29 -5.55 -6.66 -14.62
C GLN A 29 -4.75 -6.58 -13.32
N PRO A 30 -3.50 -7.03 -13.28
CA PRO A 30 -2.67 -6.91 -12.10
C PRO A 30 -2.56 -5.44 -11.73
N VAL A 31 -3.11 -5.07 -10.58
CA VAL A 31 -3.07 -3.69 -10.09
C VAL A 31 -1.60 -3.30 -9.94
N LYS A 32 -1.13 -2.37 -10.76
CA LYS A 32 0.19 -1.76 -10.61
C LYS A 32 0.19 -1.02 -9.27
N CYS A 33 0.73 -1.64 -8.23
CA CYS A 33 0.88 -0.98 -6.94
C CYS A 33 2.32 -0.46 -6.80
N PRO A 34 2.51 0.83 -6.48
CA PRO A 34 3.80 1.31 -6.01
C PRO A 34 4.10 0.62 -4.69
N GLY A 35 5.27 -0.02 -4.58
CA GLY A 35 5.59 -0.77 -3.38
C GLY A 35 6.88 -1.57 -3.49
N LEU A 36 7.19 -2.31 -2.43
CA LEU A 36 8.41 -3.09 -2.27
C LEU A 36 8.10 -4.59 -2.19
N THR A 37 8.84 -5.37 -2.95
CA THR A 37 8.85 -6.83 -2.81
C THR A 37 9.77 -7.23 -1.64
N SER A 38 9.35 -8.23 -0.86
CA SER A 38 10.16 -8.79 0.21
C SER A 38 11.46 -9.41 -0.33
N PRO A 39 12.56 -9.42 0.44
CA PRO A 39 13.84 -10.02 0.01
C PRO A 39 13.71 -11.46 -0.50
N ASP A 40 12.85 -12.27 0.10
CA ASP A 40 12.55 -13.65 -0.32
C ASP A 40 11.58 -13.75 -1.53
N GLN A 41 11.15 -12.62 -2.07
CA GLN A 41 10.27 -12.49 -3.23
C GLN A 41 8.90 -13.19 -3.09
N GLN A 42 8.42 -13.44 -1.87
CA GLN A 42 7.12 -14.11 -1.66
C GLN A 42 5.97 -13.14 -1.42
N LEU A 43 6.26 -11.95 -0.92
CA LEU A 43 5.26 -10.92 -0.61
C LEU A 43 5.61 -9.60 -1.27
N ARG A 44 4.57 -8.79 -1.46
CA ARG A 44 4.68 -7.41 -1.91
C ARG A 44 3.88 -6.49 -0.99
N ALA A 45 4.52 -5.46 -0.48
CA ALA A 45 3.85 -4.37 0.22
C ALA A 45 3.52 -3.28 -0.79
N CYS A 46 2.25 -2.93 -0.90
CA CYS A 46 1.71 -1.89 -1.78
C CYS A 46 1.29 -0.69 -0.95
N VAL A 47 1.70 0.51 -1.37
CA VAL A 47 1.23 1.76 -0.78
C VAL A 47 0.35 2.47 -1.81
N LEU A 48 -0.93 2.57 -1.52
CA LEU A 48 -1.94 3.15 -2.38
C LEU A 48 -2.32 4.54 -1.87
N SER A 49 -2.44 5.51 -2.76
CA SER A 49 -3.05 6.80 -2.44
C SER A 49 -4.57 6.63 -2.38
N VAL A 50 -5.19 7.03 -1.27
CA VAL A 50 -6.64 6.89 -1.04
C VAL A 50 -7.34 8.21 -0.77
N GLY A 51 -6.62 9.31 -0.73
CA GLY A 51 -7.16 10.66 -0.56
C GLY A 51 -7.65 11.25 -1.88
N ARG A 52 -8.37 12.37 -1.76
CA ARG A 52 -8.84 13.18 -2.89
C ARG A 52 -8.06 14.48 -3.07
N HIS A 53 -6.97 14.66 -2.34
CA HIS A 53 -6.20 15.88 -2.41
C HIS A 53 -5.63 16.07 -3.84
N PRO A 54 -5.76 17.26 -4.45
CA PRO A 54 -5.28 17.52 -5.80
C PRO A 54 -3.75 17.44 -5.91
N ASN A 55 -3.05 17.53 -4.77
CA ASN A 55 -1.60 17.42 -4.70
C ASN A 55 -1.19 16.03 -4.13
N PRO A 56 -0.66 15.12 -4.95
CA PRO A 56 -0.35 13.74 -4.55
C PRO A 56 0.48 13.56 -3.28
N PRO A 57 1.48 14.41 -2.95
CA PRO A 57 2.28 14.25 -1.72
C PRO A 57 1.47 14.32 -0.42
N PHE A 58 0.29 14.94 -0.47
CA PHE A 58 -0.60 15.10 0.69
C PHE A 58 -1.75 14.10 0.71
N ASN A 59 -1.80 13.17 -0.22
CA ASN A 59 -2.80 12.12 -0.20
C ASN A 59 -2.56 11.14 0.94
N GLU A 60 -3.63 10.73 1.57
CA GLU A 60 -3.64 9.68 2.56
C GLU A 60 -3.27 8.33 1.94
N SER A 61 -2.76 7.42 2.74
CA SER A 61 -2.27 6.13 2.25
C SER A 61 -3.10 4.97 2.78
N ARG A 62 -3.14 3.91 1.97
CA ARG A 62 -3.49 2.56 2.39
C ARG A 62 -2.30 1.66 2.12
N VAL A 63 -1.92 0.86 3.12
CA VAL A 63 -0.89 -0.17 2.99
C VAL A 63 -1.56 -1.52 2.84
N GLU A 64 -1.21 -2.26 1.79
CA GLU A 64 -1.67 -3.62 1.57
C GLU A 64 -0.48 -4.55 1.45
N ILE A 65 -0.54 -5.67 2.14
CA ILE A 65 0.40 -6.79 1.94
C ILE A 65 -0.27 -7.79 1.02
N ARG A 66 0.39 -8.13 -0.06
CA ARG A 66 -0.11 -9.04 -1.09
C ARG A 66 0.84 -10.20 -1.31
N ASP A 67 0.30 -11.35 -1.72
CA ASP A 67 1.09 -12.42 -2.31
C ASP A 67 1.52 -12.05 -3.75
N MET A 68 2.37 -12.87 -4.36
CA MET A 68 2.85 -12.63 -5.73
C MET A 68 1.78 -12.86 -6.81
N LYS A 69 0.63 -13.43 -6.44
CA LYS A 69 -0.55 -13.56 -7.31
C LYS A 69 -1.44 -12.31 -7.25
N GLY A 70 -1.14 -11.38 -6.34
CA GLY A 70 -1.89 -10.14 -6.14
C GLY A 70 -3.00 -10.23 -5.09
N THR A 71 -3.16 -11.37 -4.41
CA THR A 71 -4.16 -11.54 -3.33
C THR A 71 -3.77 -10.68 -2.14
N VAL A 72 -4.71 -9.88 -1.62
CA VAL A 72 -4.51 -9.06 -0.43
C VAL A 72 -4.58 -9.96 0.82
N LEU A 73 -3.51 -9.98 1.60
CA LEU A 73 -3.37 -10.77 2.83
C LEU A 73 -3.65 -9.93 4.08
N ALA A 74 -3.32 -8.65 4.05
CA ALA A 74 -3.56 -7.72 5.14
C ALA A 74 -3.65 -6.28 4.61
N THR A 75 -4.42 -5.44 5.31
CA THR A 75 -4.62 -4.04 4.96
C THR A 75 -4.54 -3.17 6.21
N LYS A 76 -3.85 -2.02 6.11
CA LYS A 76 -3.93 -0.93 7.08
C LYS A 76 -4.30 0.36 6.34
N ASP A 77 -5.44 0.91 6.70
CA ASP A 77 -5.98 2.14 6.12
C ASP A 77 -5.66 3.33 7.02
N PHE A 78 -5.19 4.41 6.42
CA PHE A 78 -4.90 5.67 7.09
C PHE A 78 -5.80 6.80 6.61
N LYS A 79 -6.89 6.44 5.92
CA LYS A 79 -7.86 7.39 5.42
C LYS A 79 -8.66 7.99 6.56
N SER A 80 -8.75 9.32 6.58
CA SER A 80 -9.70 10.06 7.43
C SER A 80 -11.06 10.25 6.72
N PRO A 81 -12.12 10.53 7.48
CA PRO A 81 -13.45 10.81 6.91
C PRO A 81 -13.46 12.02 5.98
N ASP A 82 -12.69 13.05 6.31
CA ASP A 82 -12.60 14.32 5.57
C ASP A 82 -11.54 14.32 4.46
N GLY A 83 -10.61 13.36 4.48
CA GLY A 83 -9.50 13.25 3.51
C GLY A 83 -8.32 14.19 3.80
N GLU A 84 -8.31 14.85 4.97
CA GLU A 84 -7.30 15.87 5.33
C GLU A 84 -6.54 15.54 6.62
N HIS A 85 -7.12 14.73 7.51
CA HIS A 85 -6.57 14.42 8.83
C HIS A 85 -6.04 12.99 8.97
N GLY A 86 -5.88 12.30 7.86
CA GLY A 86 -5.27 10.98 7.81
C GLY A 86 -3.73 11.02 7.79
N ARG A 87 -3.15 9.97 7.27
CA ARG A 87 -1.67 9.86 7.21
C ARG A 87 -1.20 9.37 5.85
N ASN A 88 0.01 9.77 5.50
CA ASN A 88 0.71 9.28 4.31
C ASN A 88 2.00 8.55 4.68
N VAL A 89 2.33 7.51 3.93
CA VAL A 89 3.57 6.75 4.10
C VAL A 89 4.75 7.56 3.56
N GLN A 90 5.82 7.67 4.35
CA GLN A 90 7.00 8.48 4.05
C GLN A 90 8.27 7.66 3.80
N LYS A 91 8.47 6.59 4.56
CA LYS A 91 9.54 5.63 4.38
C LYS A 91 8.98 4.23 4.56
N MET A 92 9.48 3.28 3.79
CA MET A 92 9.11 1.87 3.89
C MET A 92 10.28 0.96 3.56
N GLU A 93 10.36 -0.19 4.24
CA GLU A 93 11.45 -1.15 4.06
C GLU A 93 11.04 -2.53 4.59
N TRP A 94 11.48 -3.61 3.95
CA TRP A 94 11.38 -4.96 4.50
C TRP A 94 12.58 -5.26 5.40
N SER A 95 12.35 -6.00 6.49
CA SER A 95 13.46 -6.56 7.25
C SER A 95 14.28 -7.54 6.41
N PRO A 96 15.60 -7.68 6.67
CA PRO A 96 16.47 -8.57 5.91
C PRO A 96 16.00 -10.03 5.89
N ASP A 97 15.32 -10.50 6.94
CA ASP A 97 14.77 -11.85 7.06
C ASP A 97 13.37 -12.00 6.39
N SER A 98 12.84 -10.94 5.77
CA SER A 98 11.52 -10.92 5.11
C SER A 98 10.31 -11.15 6.03
N GLN A 99 10.49 -11.11 7.36
CA GLN A 99 9.41 -11.37 8.30
C GLN A 99 8.60 -10.11 8.65
N PHE A 100 9.19 -8.92 8.47
CA PHE A 100 8.56 -7.66 8.86
C PHE A 100 8.64 -6.64 7.73
N PHE A 101 7.51 -5.99 7.45
CA PHE A 101 7.48 -4.80 6.61
C PHE A 101 7.29 -3.59 7.52
N VAL A 102 8.25 -2.67 7.52
CA VAL A 102 8.26 -1.48 8.38
C VAL A 102 8.03 -0.24 7.55
N PHE A 103 7.24 0.70 8.06
CA PHE A 103 7.01 1.97 7.40
C PHE A 103 6.70 3.09 8.41
N SER A 104 7.16 4.29 8.11
CA SER A 104 6.83 5.51 8.87
C SER A 104 5.79 6.34 8.13
N THR A 105 4.97 7.06 8.88
CA THR A 105 3.90 7.91 8.35
C THR A 105 4.05 9.35 8.86
N ALA A 106 3.48 10.29 8.10
CA ALA A 106 3.27 11.67 8.53
C ALA A 106 1.80 12.03 8.39
N SER A 107 1.35 13.07 9.10
CA SER A 107 0.03 13.66 8.91
C SER A 107 -0.13 14.16 7.47
N SER A 108 -1.25 13.84 6.82
CA SER A 108 -1.59 14.34 5.48
C SER A 108 -1.86 15.84 5.48
N GLY A 109 -2.40 16.39 6.58
CA GLY A 109 -2.66 17.82 6.78
C GLY A 109 -1.43 18.65 7.18
N GLY A 110 -0.24 18.05 7.28
CA GLY A 110 1.01 18.77 7.57
C GLY A 110 1.18 19.27 9.01
N HIS A 111 0.30 18.89 9.94
CA HIS A 111 0.23 19.48 11.28
C HIS A 111 1.10 18.83 12.35
N SER A 112 1.87 17.79 12.07
CA SER A 112 2.67 17.10 13.09
C SER A 112 4.03 16.67 12.56
N PRO A 113 4.92 17.61 12.21
CA PRO A 113 6.24 17.28 11.67
C PRO A 113 7.19 16.67 12.71
N TRP A 114 6.84 16.70 13.99
CA TRP A 114 7.67 16.20 15.09
C TRP A 114 7.44 14.71 15.37
N HIS A 115 6.29 14.14 15.01
CA HIS A 115 5.91 12.75 15.29
C HIS A 115 5.73 11.96 14.00
N TRP A 116 6.52 10.91 13.83
CA TRP A 116 6.55 10.04 12.67
C TRP A 116 6.10 8.65 13.06
N GLN A 117 4.80 8.47 13.33
CA GLN A 117 4.27 7.17 13.71
C GLN A 117 4.80 6.07 12.80
N THR A 118 5.43 5.08 13.41
CA THR A 118 6.11 4.01 12.69
C THR A 118 5.41 2.69 12.96
N TYR A 119 5.11 1.97 11.90
CA TYR A 119 4.36 0.72 11.95
C TYR A 119 5.20 -0.41 11.40
N PHE A 120 4.87 -1.64 11.81
CA PHE A 120 5.35 -2.84 11.16
C PHE A 120 4.22 -3.85 10.94
N TYR A 121 4.31 -4.59 9.85
CA TYR A 121 3.51 -5.77 9.58
C TYR A 121 4.30 -7.00 10.02
N ASP A 122 3.71 -7.84 10.85
CA ASP A 122 4.24 -9.14 11.25
C ASP A 122 3.67 -10.22 10.33
N ARG A 123 4.53 -10.82 9.50
CA ARG A 123 4.14 -11.81 8.52
C ARG A 123 3.55 -13.08 9.15
N LYS A 124 4.14 -13.53 10.26
CA LYS A 124 3.70 -14.74 10.97
C LYS A 124 2.31 -14.56 11.59
N ARG A 125 2.05 -13.39 12.17
CA ARG A 125 0.76 -13.05 12.81
C ARG A 125 -0.25 -12.45 11.85
N LYS A 126 0.19 -12.00 10.68
CA LYS A 126 -0.61 -11.29 9.66
C LYS A 126 -1.27 -10.02 10.21
N THR A 127 -0.61 -9.31 11.10
CA THR A 127 -1.11 -8.11 11.77
C THR A 127 -0.16 -6.93 11.64
N PHE A 128 -0.74 -5.73 11.66
CA PHE A 128 0.02 -4.49 11.80
C PHE A 128 0.09 -4.08 13.26
N LYS A 129 1.24 -3.58 13.70
CA LYS A 129 1.49 -3.01 15.03
C LYS A 129 2.21 -1.67 14.90
N GLU A 130 2.11 -0.85 15.92
CA GLU A 130 2.81 0.42 16.01
C GLU A 130 4.10 0.24 16.81
N VAL A 131 5.22 0.73 16.26
CA VAL A 131 6.54 0.67 16.94
C VAL A 131 6.54 1.56 18.18
N ASP A 132 5.85 2.69 18.07
CA ASP A 132 5.73 3.70 19.13
C ASP A 132 5.17 3.12 20.45
N ASP A 133 4.30 2.11 20.37
CA ASP A 133 3.77 1.39 21.57
C ASP A 133 4.86 0.69 22.39
N PHE A 134 6.02 0.41 21.79
CA PHE A 134 7.13 -0.35 22.38
C PHE A 134 8.38 0.49 22.62
N THR A 135 8.45 1.67 22.03
CA THR A 135 9.65 2.50 22.06
C THR A 135 9.41 3.90 22.61
N GLY A 136 8.16 4.36 22.63
CA GLY A 136 7.78 5.75 22.80
C GLY A 136 7.71 6.49 21.44
N PRO A 137 7.26 7.77 21.44
CA PRO A 137 6.99 8.52 20.22
C PRO A 137 8.20 8.66 19.31
N VAL A 138 8.11 8.16 18.09
CA VAL A 138 9.18 8.26 17.08
C VAL A 138 9.18 9.68 16.50
N ILE A 139 10.32 10.38 16.61
CA ILE A 139 10.47 11.79 16.23
C ILE A 139 11.26 12.01 14.93
N LYS A 140 11.70 10.96 14.27
CA LYS A 140 12.39 11.04 12.97
C LYS A 140 11.75 10.10 11.95
N ARG A 141 11.56 10.60 10.73
CA ARG A 141 11.07 9.80 9.60
C ARG A 141 11.92 8.56 9.31
N LYS A 142 13.22 8.65 9.56
CA LYS A 142 14.18 7.60 9.24
C LYS A 142 14.28 6.60 10.40
N PHE A 143 14.11 5.33 10.05
CA PHE A 143 14.50 4.20 10.89
C PHE A 143 15.59 3.40 10.18
N LYS A 144 16.27 2.52 10.90
CA LYS A 144 17.29 1.61 10.35
C LYS A 144 16.90 0.18 10.66
N LEU A 145 16.88 -0.67 9.63
CA LEU A 145 16.74 -2.11 9.81
C LEU A 145 18.09 -2.78 9.69
N THR A 146 18.36 -3.74 10.57
CA THR A 146 19.56 -4.59 10.52
C THR A 146 19.19 -6.04 10.79
N ALA A 147 19.96 -6.95 10.19
CA ALA A 147 19.71 -8.38 10.29
C ALA A 147 19.71 -8.90 11.74
N PRO A 148 18.88 -9.89 12.05
CA PRO A 148 17.85 -10.42 11.17
C PRO A 148 16.61 -9.52 11.11
N ASP A 149 16.19 -8.90 12.22
CA ASP A 149 14.92 -8.19 12.43
C ASP A 149 15.04 -7.03 13.44
N TRP A 150 16.23 -6.41 13.52
CA TRP A 150 16.41 -5.26 14.39
C TRP A 150 15.91 -3.97 13.74
N ILE A 151 15.17 -3.17 14.53
CA ILE A 151 14.81 -1.80 14.19
C ILE A 151 15.51 -0.83 15.15
N GLU A 152 16.02 0.26 14.61
CA GLU A 152 16.55 1.40 15.36
C GLU A 152 15.79 2.66 14.93
N VAL A 153 15.23 3.36 15.92
CA VAL A 153 14.44 4.59 15.76
C VAL A 153 14.93 5.67 16.70
N GLN A 154 14.68 6.93 16.34
CA GLN A 154 14.86 8.07 17.24
C GLN A 154 13.52 8.37 17.91
N VAL A 155 13.49 8.32 19.23
CA VAL A 155 12.31 8.59 20.03
C VAL A 155 12.47 9.86 20.86
N GLN A 156 11.35 10.44 21.28
CA GLN A 156 11.30 11.62 22.14
C GLN A 156 11.92 11.33 23.52
N GLY A 157 12.48 12.36 24.13
CA GLY A 157 13.01 12.30 25.48
C GLY A 157 14.39 11.63 25.57
N THR A 158 14.81 11.40 26.80
CA THR A 158 16.00 10.61 27.14
C THR A 158 15.58 9.32 27.85
N ALA A 159 16.52 8.41 28.08
CA ALA A 159 16.24 7.20 28.86
C ALA A 159 15.85 7.52 30.33
N SER A 160 16.33 8.66 30.88
CA SER A 160 16.02 9.14 32.21
C SER A 160 14.82 10.09 32.30
N ASP A 161 14.48 10.74 31.18
CA ASP A 161 13.32 11.65 31.07
C ASP A 161 12.63 11.44 29.69
N PRO A 162 11.74 10.45 29.57
CA PRO A 162 11.00 10.19 28.34
C PRO A 162 10.02 11.30 27.96
N GLY A 163 9.66 12.18 28.88
CA GLY A 163 8.72 13.29 28.67
C GLY A 163 9.34 14.55 28.05
N ASP A 164 10.65 14.66 28.03
CA ASP A 164 11.32 15.85 27.47
C ASP A 164 11.12 15.95 25.96
N ILE A 165 10.31 16.92 25.52
CA ILE A 165 9.98 17.16 24.11
C ILE A 165 11.14 17.75 23.30
N ASN A 166 12.17 18.28 23.97
CA ASN A 166 13.29 18.98 23.33
C ASN A 166 14.47 18.05 23.02
N THR A 167 14.43 16.84 23.55
CA THR A 167 15.50 15.86 23.38
C THR A 167 14.99 14.61 22.67
N GLY A 168 15.93 13.80 22.22
CA GLY A 168 15.63 12.51 21.59
C GLY A 168 16.84 11.59 21.69
N HIS A 169 16.55 10.30 21.78
CA HIS A 169 17.60 9.27 21.84
C HIS A 169 17.27 8.10 20.90
N SER A 170 18.30 7.33 20.60
CA SER A 170 18.16 6.13 19.76
C SER A 170 17.68 4.95 20.59
N VAL A 171 16.65 4.27 20.12
CA VAL A 171 16.15 3.02 20.68
C VAL A 171 16.26 1.91 19.66
N LYS A 172 16.86 0.78 20.08
CA LYS A 172 17.00 -0.41 19.24
C LYS A 172 16.20 -1.57 19.84
N ARG A 173 15.37 -2.22 19.03
CA ARG A 173 14.51 -3.35 19.43
C ARG A 173 14.53 -4.44 18.36
N ARG A 174 14.23 -5.68 18.78
CA ARG A 174 13.94 -6.78 17.85
C ARG A 174 12.45 -6.81 17.55
N LEU A 175 12.07 -6.73 16.28
CA LEU A 175 10.66 -6.75 15.84
C LEU A 175 9.95 -8.04 16.28
N SER A 176 10.65 -9.18 16.25
CA SER A 176 10.11 -10.48 16.68
C SER A 176 9.74 -10.54 18.17
N THR A 177 10.23 -9.62 19.00
CA THR A 177 9.93 -9.56 20.44
C THR A 177 8.83 -8.56 20.81
N LEU A 178 8.33 -7.78 19.83
CA LEU A 178 7.28 -6.78 20.06
C LEU A 178 5.90 -7.43 19.92
N HIS A 179 5.26 -7.73 21.06
CA HIS A 179 4.00 -8.48 21.13
C HIS A 179 2.85 -7.68 21.72
#